data_1d16bad8cf031272e61906d8038c3c3f
#
_entry.id   1d16bad8cf031272e61906d8038c3c3f
#
_cell.length_a   1.000
_cell.length_b   1.000
_cell.length_c   1.000
_cell.angle_alpha   90.00
_cell.angle_beta   90.00
_cell.angle_gamma   90.00
#
_symmetry.space_group_name_H-M   'P 1'
#
loop_
_entity.id
_entity.type
_entity.pdbx_description
1 polymer ?
#
loop_
_entity_poly.entity_id
_entity_poly.type
_entity_poly.pdbx_seq_one_letter_code
_entity_poly.pdbx_strand_id
1 'polypeptide(L)'
;VRQVILTGKLSVFNYTNEGRGIEASMIADYGFTNNFVPLTKWDQAGAKIDADMRSIFDLVYDGLGYVDRIFMAPNVADAMIDNSKYIKQFDGRNIDMGKINTQYRGSGIRFIGWNSDGVEMYSMSGTFIDDDGTAKAVIPSGTLIAGSADMLKMYFGPVTQVEETGMNAQHKTYIKKQVPLRYGSIDGNSIKNRLTSCPTVVPENVDGWCVATVL
;
A
#
# COMPACT_ATOMS: atom_id res chain seq x y z
N VAL A 1 0.57 4.48 -4.48
CA VAL A 1 0.10 3.17 -3.99
C VAL A 1 -0.48 3.26 -2.59
N ARG A 2 0.32 3.63 -1.56
CA ARG A 2 -0.12 3.69 -0.15
C ARG A 2 -1.42 4.50 0.04
N GLN A 3 -1.50 5.69 -0.53
CA GLN A 3 -2.69 6.55 -0.42
C GLN A 3 -3.93 5.86 -0.99
N VAL A 4 -3.81 5.22 -2.15
CA VAL A 4 -4.92 4.48 -2.78
C VAL A 4 -5.39 3.34 -1.87
N ILE A 5 -4.47 2.57 -1.30
CA ILE A 5 -4.81 1.48 -0.37
C ILE A 5 -5.55 2.00 0.86
N LEU A 6 -5.05 3.06 1.50
CA LEU A 6 -5.61 3.56 2.77
C LEU A 6 -6.90 4.36 2.61
N THR A 7 -7.08 5.06 1.49
CA THR A 7 -8.17 6.03 1.33
C THR A 7 -9.02 5.82 0.08
N GLY A 8 -8.64 4.93 -0.82
CA GLY A 8 -9.28 4.77 -2.13
C GLY A 8 -9.12 5.97 -3.04
N LYS A 9 -8.17 6.87 -2.76
CA LYS A 9 -7.99 8.12 -3.50
C LYS A 9 -6.58 8.25 -4.03
N LEU A 10 -6.45 8.75 -5.24
CA LEU A 10 -5.18 9.10 -5.87
C LEU A 10 -5.12 10.61 -6.09
N SER A 11 -4.17 11.28 -5.44
CA SER A 11 -3.87 12.68 -5.71
C SER A 11 -2.90 12.78 -6.88
N VAL A 12 -3.29 13.50 -7.91
CA VAL A 12 -2.43 13.83 -9.07
C VAL A 12 -2.01 15.27 -8.92
N PHE A 13 -0.71 15.49 -8.82
CA PHE A 13 -0.13 16.82 -8.69
C PHE A 13 0.32 17.32 -10.06
N ASN A 14 -0.16 18.49 -10.46
CA ASN A 14 0.37 19.21 -11.61
C ASN A 14 1.47 20.14 -11.13
N TYR A 15 2.71 19.90 -11.57
CA TYR A 15 3.80 20.84 -11.40
C TYR A 15 3.71 21.91 -12.50
N THR A 16 3.74 23.17 -12.11
CA THR A 16 3.92 24.26 -13.08
C THR A 16 5.33 24.23 -13.66
N ASN A 17 5.48 24.66 -14.89
CA ASN A 17 6.76 24.72 -15.60
C ASN A 17 7.83 25.57 -14.91
N GLU A 18 7.46 26.36 -13.92
CA GLU A 18 8.36 27.24 -13.18
C GLU A 18 8.88 26.68 -11.85
N GLY A 19 8.52 25.43 -11.50
CA GLY A 19 8.98 24.78 -10.27
C GLY A 19 8.46 25.43 -8.98
N ARG A 20 7.44 26.25 -9.07
CA ARG A 20 6.84 26.99 -7.95
C ARG A 20 5.49 26.41 -7.58
N GLY A 21 5.52 25.38 -6.74
CA GLY A 21 4.34 24.93 -6.05
C GLY A 21 3.38 24.04 -6.85
N ILE A 22 2.44 23.46 -6.15
CA ILE A 22 1.35 22.66 -6.66
C ILE A 22 0.17 23.59 -6.95
N GLU A 23 -0.11 23.88 -8.21
CA GLU A 23 -1.21 24.81 -8.56
C GLU A 23 -2.60 24.18 -8.45
N ALA A 24 -2.71 22.88 -8.75
CA ALA A 24 -3.96 22.15 -8.62
C ALA A 24 -3.67 20.69 -8.32
N SER A 25 -4.32 20.14 -7.31
CA SER A 25 -4.38 18.70 -7.09
C SER A 25 -5.70 18.19 -7.66
N MET A 26 -5.63 17.33 -8.67
CA MET A 26 -6.78 16.52 -9.08
C MET A 26 -6.80 15.28 -8.21
N ILE A 27 -7.93 15.02 -7.55
CA ILE A 27 -8.14 13.81 -6.76
C ILE A 27 -9.02 12.88 -7.57
N ALA A 28 -8.48 11.73 -7.95
CA ALA A 28 -9.27 10.62 -8.45
C ALA A 28 -9.78 9.81 -7.25
N ASP A 29 -11.07 9.88 -6.97
CA ASP A 29 -11.73 9.11 -5.93
C ASP A 29 -12.31 7.84 -6.55
N TYR A 30 -11.84 6.68 -6.10
CA TYR A 30 -12.32 5.38 -6.59
C TYR A 30 -13.57 4.90 -5.86
N GLY A 31 -14.06 5.62 -4.83
CA GLY A 31 -15.26 5.27 -4.09
C GLY A 31 -15.07 4.13 -3.09
N PHE A 32 -13.87 3.96 -2.54
CA PHE A 32 -13.56 2.92 -1.55
C PHE A 32 -14.37 3.10 -0.25
N THR A 33 -15.06 2.05 0.19
CA THR A 33 -15.95 2.08 1.36
C THR A 33 -15.59 1.09 2.46
N ASN A 34 -14.79 0.05 2.19
CA ASN A 34 -14.47 -1.03 3.11
C ASN A 34 -13.54 -0.61 4.25
N ASN A 35 -14.06 0.21 5.16
CA ASN A 35 -13.39 0.60 6.40
C ASN A 35 -14.06 -0.11 7.59
N PHE A 36 -13.25 -0.71 8.46
CA PHE A 36 -13.72 -1.42 9.65
C PHE A 36 -13.17 -0.78 10.94
N VAL A 37 -14.02 -0.65 11.94
CA VAL A 37 -13.62 -0.25 13.29
C VAL A 37 -14.32 -1.18 14.29
N PRO A 38 -13.59 -1.91 15.14
CA PRO A 38 -14.18 -2.82 16.11
C PRO A 38 -14.92 -2.04 17.21
N LEU A 39 -15.93 -2.64 17.81
CA LEU A 39 -16.63 -2.09 18.96
C LEU A 39 -15.72 -2.00 20.20
N THR A 40 -14.84 -2.96 20.37
CA THR A 40 -13.85 -3.01 21.44
C THR A 40 -12.48 -3.06 20.80
N LYS A 41 -11.63 -2.10 21.13
CA LYS A 41 -10.26 -2.00 20.63
C LYS A 41 -9.45 -3.24 21.02
N TRP A 42 -8.50 -3.66 20.17
CA TRP A 42 -7.75 -4.91 20.37
C TRP A 42 -6.78 -4.90 21.56
N ASP A 43 -6.41 -3.72 22.04
CA ASP A 43 -5.65 -3.50 23.27
C ASP A 43 -6.48 -3.67 24.55
N GLN A 44 -7.80 -3.83 24.43
CA GLN A 44 -8.71 -3.96 25.56
C GLN A 44 -9.03 -5.43 25.89
N ALA A 45 -9.19 -5.72 27.18
CA ALA A 45 -9.40 -7.08 27.68
C ALA A 45 -10.65 -7.80 27.14
N GLY A 46 -11.60 -7.08 26.56
CA GLY A 46 -12.84 -7.62 25.98
C GLY A 46 -12.78 -7.89 24.48
N ALA A 47 -11.67 -7.59 23.82
CA ALA A 47 -11.55 -7.67 22.38
C ALA A 47 -11.80 -9.08 21.84
N LYS A 48 -12.56 -9.17 20.75
CA LYS A 48 -12.91 -10.42 20.07
C LYS A 48 -12.25 -10.46 18.70
N ILE A 49 -10.91 -10.52 18.68
CA ILE A 49 -10.07 -10.42 17.49
C ILE A 49 -10.52 -11.39 16.38
N ASP A 50 -10.86 -12.63 16.73
CA ASP A 50 -11.30 -13.64 15.77
C ASP A 50 -12.62 -13.26 15.08
N ALA A 51 -13.60 -12.73 15.83
CA ALA A 51 -14.87 -12.27 15.26
C ALA A 51 -14.68 -11.04 14.38
N ASP A 52 -13.83 -10.10 14.81
CA ASP A 52 -13.50 -8.91 14.03
C ASP A 52 -12.80 -9.26 12.72
N MET A 53 -11.86 -10.24 12.76
CA MET A 53 -11.18 -10.74 11.56
C MET A 53 -12.17 -11.34 10.56
N ARG A 54 -13.12 -12.16 11.01
CA ARG A 54 -14.17 -12.69 10.14
C ARG A 54 -15.00 -11.58 9.51
N SER A 55 -15.40 -10.58 10.29
CA SER A 55 -16.13 -9.42 9.77
C SER A 55 -15.33 -8.64 8.72
N ILE A 56 -14.01 -8.51 8.90
CA ILE A 56 -13.12 -7.90 7.92
C ILE A 56 -13.06 -8.73 6.63
N PHE A 57 -13.00 -10.06 6.75
CA PHE A 57 -12.98 -10.95 5.59
C PHE A 57 -14.31 -10.91 4.83
N ASP A 58 -15.43 -10.92 5.56
CA ASP A 58 -16.76 -10.80 4.96
C ASP A 58 -16.90 -9.52 4.14
N LEU A 59 -16.42 -8.38 4.64
CA LEU A 59 -16.39 -7.12 3.89
C LEU A 59 -15.58 -7.21 2.60
N VAL A 60 -14.44 -7.90 2.61
CA VAL A 60 -13.62 -8.11 1.40
C VAL A 60 -14.32 -9.03 0.41
N TYR A 61 -14.95 -10.10 0.88
CA TYR A 61 -15.71 -11.04 0.04
C TYR A 61 -16.95 -10.38 -0.59
N ASP A 62 -17.66 -9.54 0.16
CA ASP A 62 -18.79 -8.75 -0.35
C ASP A 62 -18.33 -7.76 -1.44
N GLY A 63 -17.09 -7.24 -1.34
CA GLY A 63 -16.44 -6.42 -2.37
C GLY A 63 -15.86 -7.23 -3.54
N LEU A 64 -16.21 -8.52 -3.69
CA LEU A 64 -15.69 -9.43 -4.72
C LEU A 64 -14.16 -9.63 -4.68
N GLY A 65 -13.53 -9.34 -3.54
CA GLY A 65 -12.14 -9.61 -3.27
C GLY A 65 -11.92 -10.97 -2.60
N TYR A 66 -10.67 -11.27 -2.28
CA TYR A 66 -10.28 -12.37 -1.42
C TYR A 66 -9.12 -11.96 -0.52
N VAL A 67 -8.96 -12.62 0.61
CA VAL A 67 -7.91 -12.32 1.57
C VAL A 67 -6.91 -13.48 1.59
N ASP A 68 -5.69 -13.20 1.12
CA ASP A 68 -4.54 -14.11 1.25
C ASP A 68 -3.50 -13.58 2.24
N ARG A 69 -3.52 -12.27 2.50
CA ARG A 69 -2.54 -11.58 3.34
C ARG A 69 -3.18 -10.48 4.18
N ILE A 70 -2.62 -10.34 5.37
CA ILE A 70 -2.92 -9.25 6.28
C ILE A 70 -1.62 -8.52 6.60
N PHE A 71 -1.62 -7.21 6.34
CA PHE A 71 -0.52 -6.32 6.73
C PHE A 71 -0.99 -5.43 7.88
N MET A 72 -0.21 -5.36 8.94
CA MET A 72 -0.59 -4.59 10.12
C MET A 72 0.57 -3.73 10.65
N ALA A 73 0.22 -2.66 11.35
CA ALA A 73 1.20 -1.86 12.07
C ALA A 73 1.81 -2.68 13.22
N PRO A 74 3.05 -2.41 13.65
CA PRO A 74 3.73 -3.16 14.71
C PRO A 74 2.94 -3.23 16.01
N ASN A 75 2.32 -2.12 16.43
CA ASN A 75 1.52 -2.06 17.66
C ASN A 75 0.24 -2.91 17.58
N VAL A 76 -0.35 -3.08 16.40
CA VAL A 76 -1.48 -4.00 16.20
C VAL A 76 -1.04 -5.44 16.34
N ALA A 77 0.12 -5.78 15.76
CA ALA A 77 0.70 -7.12 15.89
C ALA A 77 1.00 -7.47 17.35
N ASP A 78 1.56 -6.54 18.10
CA ASP A 78 1.89 -6.73 19.52
C ASP A 78 0.61 -6.88 20.34
N ALA A 79 -0.41 -6.03 20.14
CA ALA A 79 -1.71 -6.15 20.82
C ALA A 79 -2.42 -7.49 20.51
N MET A 80 -2.30 -7.97 19.26
CA MET A 80 -2.84 -9.28 18.88
C MET A 80 -2.13 -10.44 19.58
N ILE A 81 -0.79 -10.38 19.68
CA ILE A 81 0.02 -11.40 20.36
C ILE A 81 -0.23 -11.38 21.87
N ASP A 82 -0.40 -10.20 22.46
CA ASP A 82 -0.66 -10.03 23.90
C ASP A 82 -2.08 -10.47 24.32
N ASN A 83 -2.99 -10.62 23.34
CA ASN A 83 -4.35 -11.05 23.64
C ASN A 83 -4.39 -12.54 23.99
N SER A 84 -4.53 -12.84 25.27
CA SER A 84 -4.49 -14.21 25.80
C SER A 84 -5.57 -15.15 25.28
N LYS A 85 -6.71 -14.61 24.82
CA LYS A 85 -7.79 -15.40 24.22
C LYS A 85 -7.47 -15.79 22.79
N TYR A 86 -6.88 -14.86 22.04
CA TYR A 86 -6.48 -15.09 20.67
C TYR A 86 -5.30 -16.07 20.59
N ILE A 87 -4.28 -15.87 21.43
CA ILE A 87 -3.10 -16.74 21.49
C ILE A 87 -3.42 -18.18 21.86
N LYS A 88 -4.40 -18.41 22.73
CA LYS A 88 -4.81 -19.78 23.12
C LYS A 88 -5.32 -20.61 21.94
N GLN A 89 -5.78 -20.01 20.87
CA GLN A 89 -6.18 -20.71 19.65
C GLN A 89 -4.98 -21.33 18.90
N PHE A 90 -3.79 -20.75 19.10
CA PHE A 90 -2.53 -21.20 18.51
C PHE A 90 -1.74 -22.14 19.42
N ASP A 91 -2.26 -22.45 20.62
CA ASP A 91 -1.59 -23.37 21.55
C ASP A 91 -1.58 -24.78 20.95
N GLY A 92 -0.39 -25.34 20.76
CA GLY A 92 -0.01 -26.47 19.92
C GLY A 92 -0.70 -27.83 20.14
N ARG A 93 -1.85 -27.84 20.82
CA ARG A 93 -2.70 -29.02 20.97
C ARG A 93 -3.70 -29.19 19.84
N ASN A 94 -3.96 -28.15 19.05
CA ASN A 94 -4.80 -28.18 17.86
C ASN A 94 -3.94 -27.85 16.63
N ILE A 95 -3.46 -28.89 15.97
CA ILE A 95 -2.52 -28.83 14.85
C ILE A 95 -3.10 -28.06 13.63
N ASP A 96 -4.40 -27.82 13.59
CA ASP A 96 -5.11 -27.26 12.43
C ASP A 96 -5.61 -25.81 12.60
N MET A 97 -5.35 -25.11 13.70
CA MET A 97 -5.93 -23.78 14.00
C MET A 97 -4.98 -22.59 13.85
N GLY A 98 -4.06 -22.65 12.93
CA GLY A 98 -3.11 -21.57 12.67
C GLY A 98 -1.77 -21.74 13.40
N LYS A 99 -0.79 -20.93 13.02
CA LYS A 99 0.57 -21.04 13.54
C LYS A 99 1.22 -19.66 13.66
N ILE A 100 1.72 -19.34 14.86
CA ILE A 100 2.60 -18.18 15.04
C ILE A 100 4.04 -18.64 14.83
N ASN A 101 4.69 -18.08 13.81
CA ASN A 101 6.08 -18.32 13.51
C ASN A 101 6.74 -17.01 13.08
N THR A 102 7.14 -16.21 14.04
CA THR A 102 7.71 -14.89 13.80
C THR A 102 9.07 -14.98 13.11
N GLN A 103 9.18 -14.41 11.91
CA GLN A 103 10.41 -14.34 11.16
C GLN A 103 10.57 -12.96 10.52
N TYR A 104 11.76 -12.36 10.61
CA TYR A 104 12.11 -11.16 9.87
C TYR A 104 12.43 -11.52 8.42
N ARG A 105 11.73 -10.90 7.46
CA ARG A 105 11.94 -11.08 6.02
C ARG A 105 12.62 -9.87 5.36
N GLY A 106 13.43 -9.13 6.09
CA GLY A 106 14.14 -7.93 5.61
C GLY A 106 13.24 -6.69 5.52
N SER A 107 13.83 -5.53 5.25
CA SER A 107 13.12 -4.25 4.97
C SER A 107 12.00 -3.88 5.97
N GLY A 108 12.12 -4.25 7.26
CA GLY A 108 11.11 -3.94 8.27
C GLY A 108 9.82 -4.77 8.20
N ILE A 109 9.80 -5.86 7.41
CA ILE A 109 8.67 -6.79 7.35
C ILE A 109 8.94 -7.97 8.27
N ARG A 110 8.03 -8.20 9.23
CA ARG A 110 8.04 -9.33 10.14
C ARG A 110 6.86 -10.23 9.81
N PHE A 111 7.13 -11.45 9.38
CA PHE A 111 6.10 -12.47 9.28
C PHE A 111 5.70 -12.93 10.68
N ILE A 112 4.43 -12.98 10.99
CA ILE A 112 3.90 -13.36 12.30
C ILE A 112 3.48 -14.83 12.30
N GLY A 113 2.73 -15.24 11.28
CA GLY A 113 2.18 -16.59 11.17
C GLY A 113 0.98 -16.63 10.26
N TRP A 114 0.16 -17.65 10.44
CA TRP A 114 -1.12 -17.83 9.77
C TRP A 114 -2.25 -17.73 10.81
N ASN A 115 -3.37 -17.13 10.42
CA ASN A 115 -4.56 -17.19 11.26
C ASN A 115 -5.26 -18.58 11.12
N SER A 116 -6.37 -18.76 11.82
CA SER A 116 -7.18 -20.01 11.76
C SER A 116 -7.68 -20.35 10.35
N ASP A 117 -7.81 -19.36 9.49
CA ASP A 117 -8.31 -19.51 8.11
C ASP A 117 -7.18 -19.68 7.08
N GLY A 118 -5.92 -19.83 7.56
CA GLY A 118 -4.75 -20.03 6.70
C GLY A 118 -4.21 -18.76 6.03
N VAL A 119 -4.69 -17.58 6.43
CA VAL A 119 -4.25 -16.28 5.89
C VAL A 119 -2.91 -15.87 6.51
N GLU A 120 -1.98 -15.44 5.67
CA GLU A 120 -0.66 -14.96 6.11
C GLU A 120 -0.73 -13.60 6.79
N MET A 121 -0.10 -13.48 7.95
CA MET A 121 -0.06 -12.25 8.75
C MET A 121 1.34 -11.65 8.77
N TYR A 122 1.43 -10.36 8.44
CA TYR A 122 2.68 -9.59 8.39
C TYR A 122 2.57 -8.31 9.22
N SER A 123 3.60 -8.02 9.98
CA SER A 123 3.81 -6.69 10.60
C SER A 123 4.82 -5.90 9.77
N MET A 124 4.51 -4.64 9.49
CA MET A 124 5.36 -3.77 8.68
C MET A 124 5.74 -2.50 9.46
N SER A 125 7.03 -2.36 9.77
CA SER A 125 7.60 -1.23 10.51
C SER A 125 8.30 -0.18 9.62
N GLY A 126 8.15 -0.29 8.29
CA GLY A 126 8.79 0.62 7.33
C GLY A 126 8.31 2.05 7.47
N THR A 127 9.21 3.00 7.21
CA THR A 127 8.91 4.43 7.07
C THR A 127 9.29 4.92 5.69
N PHE A 128 8.67 6.00 5.23
CA PHE A 128 9.02 6.71 4.01
C PHE A 128 9.04 8.21 4.29
N ILE A 129 9.78 8.93 3.48
CA ILE A 129 9.81 10.41 3.53
C ILE A 129 8.71 10.90 2.60
N ASP A 130 7.77 11.66 3.14
CA ASP A 130 6.69 12.28 2.37
C ASP A 130 7.17 13.54 1.65
N ASP A 131 6.37 14.10 0.75
CA ASP A 131 6.71 15.30 -0.03
C ASP A 131 6.97 16.54 0.85
N ASP A 132 6.43 16.55 2.07
CA ASP A 132 6.68 17.58 3.09
C ASP A 132 8.02 17.39 3.85
N GLY A 133 8.81 16.36 3.50
CA GLY A 133 10.07 16.01 4.13
C GLY A 133 9.94 15.29 5.47
N THR A 134 8.71 14.98 5.91
CA THR A 134 8.49 14.26 7.16
C THR A 134 8.55 12.74 6.96
N ALA A 135 9.11 12.02 7.93
CA ALA A 135 9.09 10.57 7.94
C ALA A 135 7.72 10.06 8.44
N LYS A 136 7.01 9.32 7.59
CA LYS A 136 5.71 8.73 7.91
C LYS A 136 5.80 7.21 7.86
N ALA A 137 5.05 6.53 8.73
CA ALA A 137 4.95 5.06 8.70
C ALA A 137 4.23 4.60 7.43
N VAL A 138 4.66 3.48 6.85
CA VAL A 138 4.00 2.88 5.67
C VAL A 138 2.58 2.48 6.02
N ILE A 139 2.37 1.83 7.16
CA ILE A 139 1.05 1.55 7.72
C ILE A 139 0.87 2.44 8.96
N PRO A 140 -0.21 3.24 9.03
CA PRO A 140 -0.49 4.05 10.21
C PRO A 140 -0.63 3.21 11.48
N SER A 141 -0.25 3.79 12.62
CA SER A 141 -0.42 3.14 13.92
C SER A 141 -1.88 2.74 14.14
N GLY A 142 -2.11 1.57 14.72
CA GLY A 142 -3.45 1.06 14.99
C GLY A 142 -4.20 0.51 13.78
N THR A 143 -3.56 0.48 12.60
CA THR A 143 -4.22 0.08 11.35
C THR A 143 -3.75 -1.29 10.88
N LEU A 144 -4.66 -2.05 10.29
CA LEU A 144 -4.37 -3.23 9.50
C LEU A 144 -5.05 -3.14 8.12
N ILE A 145 -4.50 -3.87 7.16
CA ILE A 145 -5.00 -3.97 5.79
C ILE A 145 -5.13 -5.45 5.47
N ALA A 146 -6.32 -5.88 5.10
CA ALA A 146 -6.60 -7.25 4.66
C ALA A 146 -6.99 -7.26 3.19
N GLY A 147 -6.41 -8.16 2.40
CA GLY A 147 -6.70 -8.26 0.97
C GLY A 147 -5.73 -9.19 0.26
N SER A 148 -5.74 -9.15 -1.06
CA SER A 148 -4.84 -9.93 -1.90
C SER A 148 -3.73 -9.10 -2.52
N ALA A 149 -2.69 -9.77 -3.02
CA ALA A 149 -1.60 -9.11 -3.75
C ALA A 149 -2.07 -8.48 -5.07
N ASP A 150 -3.17 -8.97 -5.64
CA ASP A 150 -3.67 -8.57 -6.96
C ASP A 150 -4.72 -7.45 -6.91
N MET A 151 -5.00 -6.89 -5.73
CA MET A 151 -6.01 -5.84 -5.54
C MET A 151 -5.71 -4.55 -6.32
N LEU A 152 -4.47 -4.30 -6.65
CA LEU A 152 -4.03 -3.10 -7.37
C LEU A 152 -3.23 -3.46 -8.62
N LYS A 153 -3.52 -2.79 -9.73
CA LYS A 153 -2.74 -2.87 -10.96
C LYS A 153 -2.03 -1.54 -11.24
N MET A 154 -0.81 -1.65 -11.73
CA MET A 154 -0.04 -0.49 -12.15
C MET A 154 -0.09 -0.36 -13.68
N TYR A 155 -0.67 0.74 -14.14
CA TYR A 155 -0.69 1.12 -15.55
C TYR A 155 0.36 2.19 -15.83
N PHE A 156 0.85 2.23 -17.06
CA PHE A 156 1.84 3.20 -17.49
C PHE A 156 1.24 4.08 -18.57
N GLY A 157 1.09 5.36 -18.25
CA GLY A 157 0.58 6.37 -19.18
C GLY A 157 1.60 6.80 -20.22
N PRO A 158 1.17 7.60 -21.20
CA PRO A 158 2.04 8.14 -22.23
C PRO A 158 3.07 9.11 -21.64
N VAL A 159 4.29 9.03 -22.14
CA VAL A 159 5.38 9.97 -21.82
C VAL A 159 5.73 10.73 -23.10
N THR A 160 5.54 12.05 -23.08
CA THR A 160 5.95 12.93 -24.16
C THR A 160 7.31 13.55 -23.82
N GLN A 161 8.26 13.45 -24.74
CA GLN A 161 9.58 14.05 -24.61
C GLN A 161 10.04 14.69 -25.91
N VAL A 162 10.96 15.67 -25.81
CA VAL A 162 11.62 16.28 -26.94
C VAL A 162 12.87 15.48 -27.26
N GLU A 163 12.96 14.94 -28.46
CA GLU A 163 14.10 14.08 -28.86
C GLU A 163 15.25 14.87 -29.49
N GLU A 164 14.96 15.97 -30.13
CA GLU A 164 15.95 16.82 -30.77
C GLU A 164 15.90 18.23 -30.20
N THR A 165 17.07 18.86 -30.07
CA THR A 165 17.19 20.25 -29.58
C THR A 165 17.43 21.20 -30.76
N GLY A 166 17.00 22.46 -30.63
CA GLY A 166 17.15 23.47 -31.67
C GLY A 166 15.95 23.56 -32.61
N MET A 167 16.19 23.98 -33.87
CA MET A 167 15.10 24.23 -34.86
C MET A 167 14.34 22.97 -35.26
N ASN A 168 14.87 21.77 -35.03
CA ASN A 168 14.26 20.47 -35.34
C ASN A 168 13.63 19.81 -34.13
N ALA A 169 13.40 20.52 -33.03
CA ALA A 169 12.80 19.97 -31.85
C ALA A 169 11.42 19.34 -32.12
N GLN A 170 11.30 18.04 -31.92
CA GLN A 170 10.07 17.29 -32.12
C GLN A 170 9.61 16.66 -30.81
N HIS A 171 8.32 16.81 -30.51
CA HIS A 171 7.68 16.11 -29.42
C HIS A 171 7.27 14.72 -29.88
N LYS A 172 7.80 13.68 -29.22
CA LYS A 172 7.35 12.29 -29.44
C LYS A 172 6.74 11.72 -28.18
N THR A 173 5.64 11.01 -28.35
CA THR A 173 4.91 10.38 -27.27
C THR A 173 5.12 8.87 -27.33
N TYR A 174 5.50 8.29 -26.20
CA TYR A 174 5.75 6.86 -26.04
C TYR A 174 4.84 6.27 -24.98
N ILE A 175 4.24 5.12 -25.27
CA ILE A 175 3.47 4.33 -24.31
C ILE A 175 4.36 3.15 -23.90
N LYS A 176 5.24 3.36 -22.93
CA LYS A 176 6.17 2.36 -22.42
C LYS A 176 6.34 2.52 -20.92
N LYS A 177 6.69 1.41 -20.25
CA LYS A 177 6.98 1.40 -18.81
C LYS A 177 8.09 2.39 -18.43
N GLN A 178 9.09 2.51 -19.27
CA GLN A 178 10.21 3.42 -19.11
C GLN A 178 10.66 3.94 -20.47
N VAL A 179 10.87 5.24 -20.58
CA VAL A 179 11.32 5.91 -21.79
C VAL A 179 12.67 6.54 -21.51
N PRO A 180 13.77 5.97 -22.07
CA PRO A 180 15.10 6.54 -21.93
C PRO A 180 15.28 7.73 -22.90
N LEU A 181 15.96 8.76 -22.43
CA LEU A 181 16.42 9.87 -23.22
C LEU A 181 17.89 10.15 -22.90
N ARG A 182 18.72 10.28 -23.94
CA ARG A 182 20.12 10.64 -23.82
C ARG A 182 20.36 11.95 -24.56
N TYR A 183 20.95 12.93 -23.88
CA TYR A 183 21.26 14.22 -24.46
C TYR A 183 22.60 14.76 -23.94
N GLY A 184 23.32 15.51 -24.80
CA GLY A 184 24.52 16.23 -24.40
C GLY A 184 24.18 17.47 -23.58
N SER A 185 25.06 17.87 -22.65
CA SER A 185 24.94 19.18 -22.02
C SER A 185 25.26 20.27 -23.00
N ILE A 186 24.72 21.48 -22.79
CA ILE A 186 24.97 22.66 -23.62
C ILE A 186 26.48 22.96 -23.71
N ASP A 187 27.22 22.69 -22.66
CA ASP A 187 28.67 22.92 -22.55
C ASP A 187 29.52 21.82 -23.26
N GLY A 188 28.88 20.81 -23.87
CA GLY A 188 29.55 19.73 -24.61
C GLY A 188 30.37 18.74 -23.76
N ASN A 189 30.51 18.97 -22.46
CA ASN A 189 31.42 18.23 -21.57
C ASN A 189 30.77 17.05 -20.84
N SER A 190 29.45 16.87 -20.92
CA SER A 190 28.76 15.79 -20.25
C SER A 190 27.60 15.23 -21.05
N ILE A 191 27.35 13.93 -20.89
CA ILE A 191 26.17 13.25 -21.42
C ILE A 191 25.23 12.95 -20.26
N LYS A 192 23.99 13.42 -20.38
CA LYS A 192 22.94 13.17 -19.42
C LYS A 192 22.02 12.06 -19.91
N ASN A 193 21.77 11.08 -19.06
CA ASN A 193 20.77 10.04 -19.29
C ASN A 193 19.57 10.32 -18.40
N ARG A 194 18.39 10.43 -18.99
CA ARG A 194 17.11 10.59 -18.31
C ARG A 194 16.25 9.36 -18.55
N LEU A 195 15.68 8.83 -17.50
CA LEU A 195 14.69 7.77 -17.58
C LEU A 195 13.36 8.33 -17.06
N THR A 196 12.35 8.35 -17.91
CA THR A 196 11.03 8.88 -17.57
C THR A 196 10.00 7.77 -17.55
N SER A 197 9.10 7.80 -16.58
CA SER A 197 7.99 6.86 -16.45
C SER A 197 6.77 7.61 -15.93
N CYS A 198 5.56 7.18 -16.34
CA CYS A 198 4.29 7.74 -15.89
C CYS A 198 3.41 6.62 -15.30
N PRO A 199 3.75 6.08 -14.11
CA PRO A 199 2.97 5.03 -13.49
C PRO A 199 1.71 5.59 -12.83
N THR A 200 0.58 4.87 -12.98
CA THR A 200 -0.69 5.13 -12.31
C THR A 200 -1.18 3.85 -11.66
N VAL A 201 -1.62 3.92 -10.41
CA VAL A 201 -2.15 2.77 -9.69
C VAL A 201 -3.66 2.82 -9.73
N VAL A 202 -4.26 1.73 -10.17
CA VAL A 202 -5.71 1.59 -10.29
C VAL A 202 -6.14 0.33 -9.54
N PRO A 203 -7.15 0.41 -8.66
CA PRO A 203 -7.72 -0.78 -8.05
C PRO A 203 -8.43 -1.64 -9.10
N GLU A 204 -8.27 -2.96 -9.02
CA GLU A 204 -9.00 -3.89 -9.87
C GLU A 204 -10.44 -4.03 -9.40
N ASN A 205 -10.61 -4.23 -8.08
CA ASN A 205 -11.89 -4.15 -7.38
C ASN A 205 -11.77 -3.10 -6.29
N VAL A 206 -12.64 -2.11 -6.28
CA VAL A 206 -12.51 -0.96 -5.38
C VAL A 206 -12.66 -1.36 -3.91
N ASP A 207 -13.56 -2.27 -3.60
CA ASP A 207 -13.78 -2.81 -2.25
C ASP A 207 -13.20 -4.24 -2.08
N GLY A 208 -12.24 -4.62 -2.95
CA GLY A 208 -11.55 -5.92 -2.89
C GLY A 208 -10.53 -6.05 -1.75
N TRP A 209 -10.41 -5.04 -0.89
CA TRP A 209 -9.62 -5.08 0.34
C TRP A 209 -10.35 -4.33 1.44
N CYS A 210 -9.90 -4.48 2.68
CA CYS A 210 -10.44 -3.77 3.82
C CYS A 210 -9.32 -3.07 4.59
N VAL A 211 -9.58 -1.85 5.06
CA VAL A 211 -8.71 -1.11 5.98
C VAL A 211 -9.39 -1.06 7.33
N ALA A 212 -8.76 -1.61 8.36
CA ALA A 212 -9.32 -1.62 9.71
C ALA A 212 -8.47 -0.80 10.68
N THR A 213 -9.13 0.04 11.49
CA THR A 213 -8.49 0.77 12.59
C THR A 213 -8.90 0.11 13.90
N VAL A 214 -7.98 -0.70 14.46
CA VAL A 214 -8.29 -1.62 15.56
C VAL A 214 -7.75 -1.21 16.92
N LEU A 215 -6.90 -0.17 16.97
CA LEU A 215 -6.38 0.44 18.21
C LEU A 215 -6.79 1.90 18.35
#